data_24825e504101214b6ab9a3ce445d68fc
#
_entry.id   24825e504101214b6ab9a3ce445d68fc
#
_cell.length_a   1.000
_cell.length_b   1.000
_cell.length_c   1.000
_cell.angle_alpha   90.00
_cell.angle_beta   90.00
_cell.angle_gamma   90.00
#
_symmetry.space_group_name_H-M   'P 1'
#
loop_
_entity.id
_entity.type
_entity.pdbx_description
1 polymer ?
#
loop_
_entity_poly.entity_id
_entity_poly.type
_entity_poly.pdbx_seq_one_letter_code
_entity_poly.pdbx_strand_id
1 'polypeptide(L)' 'MVIKVYEGRFGYESFLYEASDVNCNISPNKGDFIFYKDETYKVMYIMLDYDNQEYLVFVIKTTEEDF' A
#
# COMPACT_ATOMS: atom_id res chain seq x y z
N MET A 1 -11.81 -8.27 -4.58
CA MET A 1 -11.54 -7.05 -3.83
C MET A 1 -10.39 -6.31 -4.48
N VAL A 2 -10.55 -5.02 -4.69
CA VAL A 2 -9.53 -4.20 -5.34
C VAL A 2 -8.48 -3.80 -4.30
N ILE A 3 -7.20 -3.87 -4.67
CA ILE A 3 -6.11 -3.46 -3.81
C ILE A 3 -5.56 -2.13 -4.32
N LYS A 4 -5.61 -1.10 -3.48
CA LYS A 4 -5.07 0.21 -3.80
C LYS A 4 -3.96 0.54 -2.82
N VAL A 5 -2.85 1.07 -3.36
CA VAL A 5 -1.69 1.40 -2.55
C VAL A 5 -1.50 2.91 -2.52
N TYR A 6 -1.37 3.45 -1.33
CA TYR A 6 -1.20 4.88 -1.10
C TYR A 6 0.07 5.15 -0.31
N GLU A 7 0.76 6.22 -0.67
CA GLU A 7 1.90 6.70 0.12
C GLU A 7 1.42 7.73 1.12
N GLY A 8 1.74 7.54 2.40
CA GLY A 8 1.39 8.47 3.45
C GLY A 8 0.33 7.91 4.38
N ARG A 9 -0.14 8.76 5.28
CA ARG A 9 -1.14 8.40 6.27
C ARG A 9 -2.54 8.68 5.75
N PHE A 10 -3.51 7.94 6.27
CA PHE A 10 -4.90 8.16 5.93
C PHE A 10 -5.29 9.62 6.19
N GLY A 11 -5.88 10.25 5.19
CA GLY A 11 -6.24 11.67 5.24
C GLY A 11 -5.21 12.56 4.55
N TYR A 12 -3.98 12.08 4.39
CA TYR A 12 -2.90 12.83 3.75
C TYR A 12 -2.18 11.97 2.72
N GLU A 13 -2.84 10.91 2.26
CA GLU A 13 -2.22 9.94 1.36
C GLU A 13 -2.19 10.44 -0.08
N SER A 14 -1.21 9.93 -0.83
CA SER A 14 -1.12 10.12 -2.26
C SER A 14 -1.25 8.75 -2.93
N PHE A 15 -2.11 8.66 -3.93
CA PHE A 15 -2.33 7.40 -4.64
C PHE A 15 -1.07 6.98 -5.40
N LEU A 16 -0.64 5.72 -5.23
CA LEU A 16 0.48 5.17 -5.96
C LEU A 16 0.02 4.30 -7.12
N TYR A 17 -0.69 3.22 -6.82
CA TYR A 17 -1.14 2.31 -7.87
C TYR A 17 -2.24 1.39 -7.36
N GLU A 18 -2.95 0.81 -8.33
CA GLU A 18 -3.98 -0.18 -8.07
C GLU A 18 -3.48 -1.53 -8.56
N ALA A 19 -3.56 -2.53 -7.72
CA ALA A 19 -3.04 -3.86 -8.01
C ALA A 19 -4.10 -4.82 -8.56
N SER A 20 -5.23 -4.30 -9.01
CA SER A 20 -6.34 -5.14 -9.48
C SER A 20 -5.98 -5.93 -10.73
N ASP A 21 -5.06 -5.42 -11.53
CA ASP A 21 -4.67 -6.06 -12.78
C ASP A 21 -3.51 -7.04 -12.60
N VAL A 22 -2.96 -7.09 -11.41
CA VAL A 22 -1.86 -8.01 -11.12
C VAL A 22 -2.46 -9.35 -10.74
N ASN A 23 -2.13 -10.37 -11.51
CA ASN A 23 -2.59 -11.72 -11.25
C ASN A 23 -1.79 -12.30 -10.08
N CYS A 24 -1.92 -11.69 -8.93
CA CYS A 24 -1.15 -12.01 -7.75
C CYS A 24 -2.09 -12.35 -6.60
N ASN A 25 -1.87 -13.48 -5.98
CA ASN A 25 -2.68 -13.92 -4.84
C ASN A 25 -2.10 -13.46 -3.50
N ILE A 26 -1.08 -12.60 -3.55
CA ILE A 26 -0.40 -12.15 -2.36
C ILE A 26 -0.81 -10.73 -2.05
N SER A 27 -1.41 -10.54 -0.87
CA SER A 27 -1.75 -9.20 -0.37
C SER A 27 -0.66 -8.75 0.58
N PRO A 28 -0.22 -7.48 0.48
CA PRO A 28 0.76 -6.96 1.42
C PRO A 28 0.21 -6.94 2.84
N ASN A 29 1.08 -7.18 3.81
CA ASN A 29 0.74 -7.11 5.22
C ASN A 29 1.58 -6.04 5.89
N LYS A 30 1.13 -5.59 7.07
CA LYS A 30 1.89 -4.62 7.85
C LYS A 30 3.32 -5.12 8.05
N GLY A 31 4.28 -4.25 7.75
CA GLY A 31 5.69 -4.56 7.89
C GLY A 31 6.35 -5.09 6.64
N ASP A 32 5.56 -5.46 5.62
CA ASP A 32 6.11 -5.93 4.36
C ASP A 32 6.73 -4.77 3.58
N PHE A 33 7.60 -5.12 2.65
CA PHE A 33 8.23 -4.15 1.76
C PHE A 33 7.66 -4.29 0.36
N ILE A 34 7.51 -3.14 -0.32
CA ILE A 34 7.06 -3.07 -1.70
C ILE A 34 8.09 -2.29 -2.49
N PHE A 35 8.52 -2.85 -3.61
CA PHE A 35 9.41 -2.16 -4.54
C PHE A 35 8.58 -1.72 -5.75
N TYR A 36 8.53 -0.40 -5.99
CA TYR A 36 7.72 0.15 -7.05
C TYR A 36 8.41 1.38 -7.65
N LYS A 37 8.61 1.37 -8.97
CA LYS A 37 9.25 2.47 -9.72
C LYS A 37 10.55 2.92 -9.08
N ASP A 38 11.44 1.95 -8.85
CA ASP A 38 12.79 2.17 -8.31
C ASP A 38 12.80 2.74 -6.90
N GLU A 39 11.69 2.62 -6.18
CA GLU A 39 11.61 3.06 -4.80
C GLU A 39 11.11 1.93 -3.93
N THR A 40 11.69 1.79 -2.74
CA THR A 40 11.26 0.78 -1.78
C THR A 40 10.39 1.43 -0.71
N TYR A 41 9.25 0.81 -0.47
CA TYR A 41 8.27 1.27 0.51
C TYR A 41 8.08 0.21 1.56
N LYS A 42 7.68 0.64 2.76
CA LYS A 42 7.31 -0.27 3.84
C LYS A 42 5.83 -0.06 4.15
N VAL A 43 5.10 -1.16 4.28
CA VAL A 43 3.67 -1.12 4.61
C VAL A 43 3.50 -0.75 6.07
N MET A 44 2.82 0.37 6.31
CA MET A 44 2.55 0.86 7.67
C MET A 44 1.32 0.20 8.26
N TYR A 45 0.23 0.21 7.51
CA TYR A 45 -1.02 -0.40 7.95
C TYR A 45 -1.95 -0.62 6.77
N ILE A 46 -2.97 -1.41 7.03
CA ILE A 46 -3.97 -1.79 6.03
C ILE A 46 -5.32 -1.34 6.55
N MET A 47 -6.15 -0.81 5.64
CA MET A 47 -7.52 -0.46 5.95
C MET A 47 -8.44 -1.17 4.98
N LEU A 48 -9.44 -1.86 5.52
CA LEU A 48 -10.42 -2.55 4.69
C LEU A 48 -11.64 -1.62 4.52
N ASP A 49 -11.93 -1.27 3.29
CA ASP A 49 -13.11 -0.48 2.96
C ASP A 49 -14.19 -1.42 2.45
N TYR A 50 -15.10 -1.78 3.33
CA TYR A 50 -16.18 -2.72 2.99
C TYR A 50 -17.23 -2.09 2.09
N ASP A 51 -17.42 -0.78 2.20
CA ASP A 51 -18.43 -0.10 1.38
C ASP A 51 -18.06 -0.15 -0.09
N ASN A 52 -16.78 0.03 -0.40
CA ASN A 52 -16.28 0.03 -1.77
C ASN A 52 -15.58 -1.28 -2.13
N GLN A 53 -15.52 -2.22 -1.19
CA GLN A 53 -14.83 -3.50 -1.38
C GLN A 53 -13.38 -3.31 -1.82
N GLU A 54 -12.66 -2.47 -1.07
CA GLU A 54 -11.28 -2.13 -1.35
C GLU A 54 -10.38 -2.51 -0.19
N TYR A 55 -9.16 -2.89 -0.54
CA TYR A 55 -8.10 -3.21 0.40
C TYR A 55 -7.08 -2.08 0.25
N LEU A 56 -7.04 -1.18 1.22
CA LEU A 56 -6.22 0.02 1.15
C LEU A 56 -4.92 -0.20 1.90
N VAL A 57 -3.81 -0.07 1.18
CA VAL A 57 -2.47 -0.30 1.73
C VAL A 57 -1.76 1.04 1.84
N PHE A 58 -1.36 1.41 3.05
CA PHE A 58 -0.67 2.67 3.29
C PHE A 58 0.80 2.39 3.55
N VAL A 59 1.65 3.05 2.77
CA VAL A 59 3.09 2.80 2.79
C VAL A 59 3.86 4.11 2.97
N ILE A 60 5.11 3.98 3.41
CA ILE A 60 6.05 5.11 3.42
C ILE A 60 7.34 4.65 2.75
N LYS A 61 8.09 5.62 2.22
CA LYS A 61 9.40 5.32 1.65
C LYS A 61 10.33 4.85 2.76
N THR A 62 11.11 3.82 2.48
CA THR A 62 12.04 3.29 3.47
C THR A 62 13.10 4.31 3.86
N THR A 63 13.39 5.26 2.96
CA THR A 63 14.33 6.34 3.26
C THR A 63 13.79 7.33 4.28
N GLU A 64 12.49 7.34 4.51
CA GLU A 64 11.84 8.24 5.46
C GLU A 64 11.63 7.57 6.81
N GLU A 65 11.86 6.27 6.88
CA GLU A 65 11.70 5.51 8.11
C GLU A 65 13.04 5.30 8.76
N ASP A 66 13.09 5.48 10.07
CA ASP A 66 14.29 5.23 10.86
C ASP A 66 14.30 3.75 11.26
N PHE A 67 15.09 2.98 10.54
CA PHE A 67 15.23 1.55 10.81
C PHE A 67 16.25 1.30 11.90
#